data_c880d5a0ff8c575cd7dfe11d19a9d4b4
#
_entry.id   c880d5a0ff8c575cd7dfe11d19a9d4b4
#
_cell.length_a   1.000
_cell.length_b   1.000
_cell.length_c   1.000
_cell.angle_alpha   90.00
_cell.angle_beta   90.00
_cell.angle_gamma   90.00
#
_symmetry.space_group_name_H-M   'P 1'
#
loop_
_entity.id
_entity.type
_entity.pdbx_description
1 polymer ?
#
loop_
_entity_poly.entity_id
_entity_poly.type
_entity_poly.pdbx_seq_one_letter_code
_entity_poly.pdbx_strand_id
1 'polypeptide(L)'
;LCTTIWLYVLQIVSDNLWAVTLLTNAVTWICASATVVTEWMSIKGTLSRQNRWFVSLLSLATIVHVTYLMMAVICEKDTIVSIPLASTVLLFSAGLWFGWRQRNLFYLSAIPFAILMILLSLFICHSNLRDVNIFLLSGIIVITGTTLLIYAILHLKKQWYGTEE
;
A
#
# COMPACT_ATOMS: atom_id res chain seq x y z
N LEU A 1 5.73 3.75 13.96
CA LEU A 1 6.97 3.93 14.74
C LEU A 1 7.51 2.60 15.28
N CYS A 2 6.71 1.76 15.98
CA CYS A 2 7.18 0.45 16.46
C CYS A 2 7.62 -0.49 15.33
N THR A 3 6.90 -0.53 14.23
CA THR A 3 7.25 -1.37 13.07
C THR A 3 8.52 -0.93 12.35
N THR A 4 8.75 0.37 12.23
CA THR A 4 9.99 0.91 11.63
C THR A 4 11.21 0.67 12.53
N ILE A 5 11.06 0.79 13.85
CA ILE A 5 12.12 0.46 14.80
C ILE A 5 12.41 -1.04 14.77
N TRP A 6 11.40 -1.88 14.71
CA TRP A 6 11.54 -3.33 14.58
C TRP A 6 12.25 -3.74 13.29
N LEU A 7 11.89 -3.14 12.16
CA LEU A 7 12.57 -3.38 10.88
C LEU A 7 14.04 -2.95 10.94
N TYR A 8 14.34 -1.83 11.57
CA TYR A 8 15.71 -1.35 11.73
C TYR A 8 16.53 -2.27 12.65
N VAL A 9 15.95 -2.72 13.76
CA VAL A 9 16.59 -3.69 14.67
C VAL A 9 16.83 -5.02 13.98
N LEU A 10 15.87 -5.50 13.18
CA LEU A 10 16.00 -6.75 12.43
C LEU A 10 17.04 -6.66 11.32
N GLN A 11 17.14 -5.52 10.65
CA GLN A 11 18.13 -5.26 9.62
C GLN A 11 19.56 -5.23 10.19
N ILE A 12 19.72 -4.78 11.44
CA ILE A 12 21.01 -4.76 12.14
C ILE A 12 21.39 -6.16 12.68
N VAL A 13 20.40 -6.96 13.10
CA VAL A 13 20.64 -8.25 13.77
C VAL A 13 20.75 -9.42 12.79
N SER A 14 20.27 -9.27 11.54
CA SER A 14 20.20 -10.38 10.59
C SER A 14 21.05 -10.13 9.35
N ASP A 15 22.19 -10.80 9.25
CA ASP A 15 22.92 -10.98 7.98
C ASP A 15 22.14 -11.88 7.00
N ASN A 16 20.91 -12.29 7.35
CA ASN A 16 20.10 -13.23 6.60
C ASN A 16 18.86 -12.53 6.03
N LEU A 17 19.01 -11.92 4.85
CA LEU A 17 17.97 -11.25 4.07
C LEU A 17 16.67 -12.06 3.93
N TRP A 18 16.79 -13.37 3.87
CA TRP A 18 15.65 -14.30 3.83
C TRP A 18 14.78 -14.25 5.07
N ALA A 19 15.38 -14.28 6.24
CA ALA A 19 14.67 -14.23 7.51
C ALA A 19 13.96 -12.88 7.70
N VAL A 20 14.60 -11.79 7.27
CA VAL A 20 14.03 -10.44 7.29
C VAL A 20 12.80 -10.34 6.39
N THR A 21 12.87 -10.84 5.16
CA THR A 21 11.75 -10.81 4.22
C THR A 21 10.56 -11.63 4.72
N LEU A 22 10.80 -12.84 5.24
CA LEU A 22 9.75 -13.69 5.80
C LEU A 22 9.10 -13.05 7.04
N LEU A 23 9.91 -12.49 7.93
CA LEU A 23 9.40 -11.85 9.14
C LEU A 23 8.61 -10.58 8.81
N THR A 24 9.10 -9.76 7.88
CA THR A 24 8.41 -8.57 7.40
C THR A 24 7.06 -8.94 6.75
N ASN A 25 7.04 -10.03 5.99
CA ASN A 25 5.81 -10.54 5.40
C ASN A 25 4.82 -11.04 6.47
N ALA A 26 5.30 -11.72 7.52
CA ALA A 26 4.46 -12.14 8.65
C ALA A 26 3.86 -10.92 9.39
N VAL A 27 4.66 -9.89 9.65
CA VAL A 27 4.18 -8.63 10.24
C VAL A 27 3.12 -7.98 9.36
N THR A 28 3.30 -8.00 8.04
CA THR A 28 2.30 -7.50 7.09
C THR A 28 0.95 -8.22 7.24
N TRP A 29 0.95 -9.54 7.36
CA TRP A 29 -0.27 -10.31 7.57
C TRP A 29 -0.92 -10.06 8.92
N ILE A 30 -0.13 -9.85 9.98
CA ILE A 30 -0.65 -9.46 11.30
C ILE A 30 -1.33 -8.08 11.22
N CYS A 31 -0.69 -7.09 10.59
CA CYS A 31 -1.28 -5.77 10.40
C CYS A 31 -2.54 -5.83 9.53
N ALA A 32 -2.54 -6.63 8.47
CA ALA A 32 -3.70 -6.82 7.60
C ALA A 32 -4.87 -7.47 8.35
N SER A 33 -4.61 -8.51 9.15
CA SER A 33 -5.64 -9.16 9.97
C SER A 33 -6.23 -8.21 11.02
N ALA A 34 -5.39 -7.40 11.68
CA ALA A 34 -5.85 -6.37 12.60
C ALA A 34 -6.73 -5.32 11.90
N THR A 35 -6.36 -4.92 10.68
CA THR A 35 -7.17 -4.01 9.86
C THR A 35 -8.54 -4.61 9.52
N VAL A 36 -8.59 -5.87 9.09
CA VAL A 36 -9.84 -6.57 8.79
C VAL A 36 -10.74 -6.67 10.01
N VAL A 37 -10.18 -7.03 11.18
CA VAL A 37 -10.93 -7.11 12.44
C VAL A 37 -11.50 -5.75 12.84
N THR A 38 -10.70 -4.69 12.78
CA THR A 38 -11.14 -3.33 13.15
C THR A 38 -12.20 -2.79 12.18
N GLU A 39 -12.07 -3.05 10.88
CA GLU A 39 -13.10 -2.71 9.88
C GLU A 39 -14.41 -3.48 10.15
N TRP A 40 -14.32 -4.76 10.43
CA TRP A 40 -15.48 -5.57 10.77
C TRP A 40 -16.20 -5.10 12.04
N MET A 41 -15.44 -4.72 13.07
CA MET A 41 -15.99 -4.10 14.29
C MET A 41 -16.65 -2.75 14.01
N SER A 42 -16.05 -1.96 13.10
CA SER A 42 -16.60 -0.68 12.66
C SER A 42 -17.95 -0.86 11.94
N ILE A 43 -18.06 -1.86 11.06
CA ILE A 43 -19.28 -2.18 10.32
C ILE A 43 -20.39 -2.65 11.27
N LYS A 44 -20.05 -3.47 12.27
CA LYS A 44 -21.01 -3.93 13.30
C LYS A 44 -21.45 -2.84 14.27
N GLY A 45 -20.92 -1.64 14.17
CA GLY A 45 -21.27 -0.53 15.05
C GLY A 45 -20.74 -0.66 16.48
N THR A 46 -19.88 -1.65 16.76
CA THR A 46 -19.23 -1.82 18.06
C THR A 46 -18.14 -0.78 18.30
N LEU A 47 -17.62 -0.18 17.23
CA LEU A 47 -16.65 0.92 17.32
C LEU A 47 -17.40 2.28 17.31
N SER A 48 -17.12 3.12 18.29
CA SER A 48 -17.63 4.48 18.35
C SER A 48 -17.23 5.26 17.07
N ARG A 49 -18.14 6.13 16.59
CA ARG A 49 -17.89 7.02 15.44
C ARG A 49 -16.59 7.84 15.58
N GLN A 50 -16.19 8.10 16.81
CA GLN A 50 -14.97 8.85 17.16
C GLN A 50 -13.70 8.06 16.84
N ASN A 51 -13.75 6.71 16.73
CA ASN A 51 -12.58 5.87 16.49
C ASN A 51 -12.40 5.45 15.02
N ARG A 52 -13.21 5.96 14.10
CA ARG A 52 -13.08 5.65 12.66
C ARG A 52 -11.75 6.12 12.07
N TRP A 53 -11.21 7.23 12.57
CA TRP A 53 -9.89 7.71 12.15
C TRP A 53 -8.78 6.71 12.46
N PHE A 54 -8.89 5.97 13.58
CA PHE A 54 -7.93 4.94 13.95
C PHE A 54 -7.93 3.78 12.96
N VAL A 55 -9.10 3.35 12.50
CA VAL A 55 -9.24 2.31 11.47
C VAL A 55 -8.57 2.76 10.16
N SER A 56 -8.81 4.01 9.75
CA SER A 56 -8.17 4.56 8.54
C SER A 56 -6.65 4.68 8.68
N LEU A 57 -6.14 5.04 9.86
CA LEU A 57 -4.71 5.07 10.11
C LEU A 57 -4.08 3.68 10.09
N LEU A 58 -4.73 2.68 10.68
CA LEU A 58 -4.25 1.31 10.67
C LEU A 58 -4.23 0.74 9.25
N SER A 59 -5.28 1.02 8.48
CA SER A 59 -5.36 0.64 7.07
C SER A 59 -4.27 1.32 6.24
N LEU A 60 -4.03 2.61 6.47
CA LEU A 60 -2.95 3.34 5.81
C LEU A 60 -1.59 2.75 6.17
N ALA A 61 -1.34 2.48 7.45
CA ALA A 61 -0.11 1.86 7.91
C ALA A 61 0.13 0.49 7.24
N THR A 62 -0.92 -0.31 7.09
CA THR A 62 -0.85 -1.60 6.40
C THR A 62 -0.49 -1.42 4.92
N ILE A 63 -1.16 -0.50 4.21
CA ILE A 63 -0.89 -0.23 2.78
C ILE A 63 0.56 0.27 2.61
N VAL A 64 1.01 1.21 3.43
CA VAL A 64 2.39 1.73 3.40
C VAL A 64 3.40 0.63 3.65
N HIS A 65 3.13 -0.25 4.63
CA HIS A 65 4.03 -1.35 4.96
C HIS A 65 4.15 -2.37 3.83
N VAL A 66 3.02 -2.77 3.23
CA VAL A 66 2.98 -3.66 2.05
C VAL A 66 3.74 -3.04 0.88
N THR A 67 3.52 -1.74 0.62
CA THR A 67 4.20 -1.00 -0.44
C THR A 67 5.71 -0.98 -0.23
N TYR A 68 6.14 -0.63 0.99
CA TYR A 68 7.56 -0.61 1.35
C TYR A 68 8.22 -1.97 1.20
N LEU A 69 7.58 -3.05 1.69
CA LEU A 69 8.07 -4.42 1.54
C LEU A 69 8.28 -4.77 0.07
N MET A 70 7.32 -4.44 -0.78
CA MET A 70 7.40 -4.75 -2.20
C MET A 70 8.48 -3.93 -2.91
N MET A 71 8.63 -2.65 -2.56
CA MET A 71 9.68 -1.78 -3.08
C MET A 71 11.08 -2.30 -2.70
N ALA A 72 11.27 -2.68 -1.43
CA ALA A 72 12.54 -3.24 -0.95
C ALA A 72 12.91 -4.52 -1.71
N VAL A 73 11.97 -5.45 -1.88
CA VAL A 73 12.18 -6.71 -2.59
C VAL A 73 12.48 -6.50 -4.08
N ILE A 74 11.84 -5.51 -4.73
CA ILE A 74 12.10 -5.20 -6.15
C ILE A 74 13.51 -4.68 -6.38
N CYS A 75 14.03 -3.87 -5.47
CA CYS A 75 15.37 -3.30 -5.61
C CYS A 75 16.50 -4.27 -5.21
N GLU A 76 16.16 -5.33 -4.52
CA GLU A 76 17.12 -6.33 -4.02
C GLU A 76 17.17 -7.55 -4.94
N LYS A 77 18.35 -7.79 -5.57
CA LYS A 77 18.49 -8.81 -6.64
C LYS A 77 18.42 -10.26 -6.15
N ASP A 78 18.67 -10.51 -4.87
CA ASP A 78 18.84 -11.86 -4.32
C ASP A 78 17.69 -12.36 -3.46
N THR A 79 16.52 -11.69 -3.51
CA THR A 79 15.37 -12.06 -2.70
C THR A 79 14.34 -12.86 -3.49
N ILE A 80 13.62 -13.76 -2.79
CA ILE A 80 12.46 -14.45 -3.37
C ILE A 80 11.29 -13.47 -3.46
N VAL A 81 11.07 -12.96 -4.66
CA VAL A 81 10.01 -12.01 -4.99
C VAL A 81 8.61 -12.65 -4.93
N SER A 82 8.49 -13.98 -5.08
CA SER A 82 7.21 -14.67 -5.26
C SER A 82 6.26 -14.54 -4.06
N ILE A 83 6.77 -14.69 -2.83
CA ILE A 83 5.95 -14.65 -1.61
C ILE A 83 5.43 -13.23 -1.32
N PRO A 84 6.28 -12.18 -1.26
CA PRO A 84 5.81 -10.81 -1.09
C PRO A 84 4.90 -10.34 -2.22
N LEU A 85 5.16 -10.75 -3.46
CA LEU A 85 4.31 -10.42 -4.60
C LEU A 85 2.92 -11.02 -4.45
N ALA A 86 2.82 -12.31 -4.14
CA ALA A 86 1.54 -12.98 -3.92
C ALA A 86 0.75 -12.33 -2.78
N SER A 87 1.42 -12.02 -1.66
CA SER A 87 0.81 -11.33 -0.52
C SER A 87 0.30 -9.94 -0.89
N THR A 88 1.08 -9.17 -1.63
CA THR A 88 0.71 -7.82 -2.09
C THR A 88 -0.50 -7.86 -3.02
N VAL A 89 -0.49 -8.75 -4.01
CA VAL A 89 -1.61 -8.92 -4.95
C VAL A 89 -2.89 -9.32 -4.20
N LEU A 90 -2.80 -10.26 -3.26
CA LEU A 90 -3.93 -10.73 -2.45
C LEU A 90 -4.51 -9.60 -1.60
N LEU A 91 -3.66 -8.89 -0.84
CA LEU A 91 -4.08 -7.83 0.06
C LEU A 91 -4.66 -6.62 -0.70
N PHE A 92 -4.04 -6.22 -1.82
CA PHE A 92 -4.53 -5.10 -2.61
C PHE A 92 -5.83 -5.45 -3.34
N SER A 93 -5.97 -6.66 -3.87
CA SER A 93 -7.22 -7.12 -4.49
C SER A 93 -8.36 -7.17 -3.49
N ALA A 94 -8.12 -7.71 -2.28
CA ALA A 94 -9.09 -7.73 -1.21
C ALA A 94 -9.47 -6.31 -0.76
N GLY A 95 -8.50 -5.42 -0.62
CA GLY A 95 -8.72 -4.03 -0.24
C GLY A 95 -9.51 -3.24 -1.29
N LEU A 96 -9.22 -3.43 -2.57
CA LEU A 96 -9.98 -2.82 -3.67
C LEU A 96 -11.41 -3.35 -3.73
N TRP A 97 -11.60 -4.68 -3.60
CA TRP A 97 -12.92 -5.28 -3.55
C TRP A 97 -13.73 -4.76 -2.36
N PHE A 98 -13.12 -4.68 -1.19
CA PHE A 98 -13.74 -4.12 0.00
C PHE A 98 -14.11 -2.65 -0.18
N GLY A 99 -13.17 -1.83 -0.68
CA GLY A 99 -13.37 -0.41 -0.98
C GLY A 99 -14.53 -0.19 -1.95
N TRP A 100 -14.62 -1.01 -2.99
CA TRP A 100 -15.71 -0.96 -3.96
C TRP A 100 -17.06 -1.30 -3.32
N ARG A 101 -17.12 -2.41 -2.58
CA ARG A 101 -18.35 -2.88 -1.94
C ARG A 101 -18.88 -1.91 -0.88
N GLN A 102 -18.00 -1.32 -0.09
CA GLN A 102 -18.36 -0.38 0.98
C GLN A 102 -18.44 1.08 0.51
N ARG A 103 -18.22 1.34 -0.78
CA ARG A 103 -18.10 2.70 -1.35
C ARG A 103 -17.08 3.56 -0.59
N ASN A 104 -16.01 2.95 -0.10
CA ASN A 104 -14.97 3.62 0.66
C ASN A 104 -13.89 4.17 -0.28
N LEU A 105 -13.95 5.48 -0.54
CA LEU A 105 -13.02 6.17 -1.42
C LEU A 105 -11.57 6.12 -0.93
N PHE A 106 -11.35 5.92 0.38
CA PHE A 106 -10.01 5.82 0.94
C PHE A 106 -9.25 4.64 0.35
N TYR A 107 -9.80 3.43 0.35
CA TYR A 107 -9.14 2.25 -0.24
C TYR A 107 -8.97 2.38 -1.74
N LEU A 108 -9.97 2.96 -2.41
CA LEU A 108 -9.93 3.17 -3.86
C LEU A 108 -8.95 4.26 -4.31
N SER A 109 -8.49 5.10 -3.40
CA SER A 109 -7.42 6.07 -3.66
C SER A 109 -6.06 5.57 -3.21
N ALA A 110 -5.96 5.03 -2.01
CA ALA A 110 -4.69 4.67 -1.39
C ALA A 110 -4.02 3.47 -2.09
N ILE A 111 -4.80 2.45 -2.48
CA ILE A 111 -4.24 1.23 -3.10
C ILE A 111 -3.70 1.50 -4.51
N PRO A 112 -4.43 2.17 -5.45
CA PRO A 112 -3.86 2.52 -6.75
C PRO A 112 -2.64 3.45 -6.64
N PHE A 113 -2.63 4.35 -5.66
CA PHE A 113 -1.45 5.17 -5.40
C PHE A 113 -0.26 4.33 -4.94
N ALA A 114 -0.49 3.34 -4.06
CA ALA A 114 0.53 2.38 -3.64
C ALA A 114 1.07 1.56 -4.83
N ILE A 115 0.19 1.10 -5.72
CA ILE A 115 0.59 0.40 -6.96
C ILE A 115 1.44 1.32 -7.84
N LEU A 116 1.06 2.58 -8.00
CA LEU A 116 1.86 3.56 -8.74
C LEU A 116 3.28 3.68 -8.18
N MET A 117 3.42 3.74 -6.84
CA MET A 117 4.72 3.81 -6.17
C MET A 117 5.56 2.55 -6.38
N ILE A 118 4.94 1.37 -6.36
CA ILE A 118 5.62 0.09 -6.66
C ILE A 118 6.11 0.07 -8.11
N LEU A 119 5.27 0.46 -9.07
CA LEU A 119 5.65 0.54 -10.48
C LEU A 119 6.79 1.54 -10.73
N LEU A 120 6.74 2.68 -10.05
CA LEU A 120 7.79 3.69 -10.10
C LEU A 120 9.12 3.13 -9.56
N SER A 121 9.09 2.41 -8.44
CA SER A 121 10.26 1.74 -7.87
C SER A 121 10.85 0.70 -8.83
N LEU A 122 9.99 -0.13 -9.43
CA LEU A 122 10.40 -1.10 -10.44
C LEU A 122 11.08 -0.42 -11.63
N PHE A 123 10.51 0.70 -12.09
CA PHE A 123 11.10 1.50 -13.16
C PHE A 123 12.48 2.04 -12.78
N ILE A 124 12.62 2.64 -11.60
CA ILE A 124 13.88 3.23 -11.13
C ILE A 124 14.97 2.15 -10.93
N CYS A 125 14.64 1.03 -10.28
CA CYS A 125 15.60 -0.01 -9.95
C CYS A 125 16.07 -0.83 -11.18
N HIS A 126 15.25 -0.88 -12.24
CA HIS A 126 15.59 -1.66 -13.45
C HIS A 126 15.95 -0.81 -14.67
N SER A 127 15.87 0.52 -14.58
CA SER A 127 16.24 1.39 -15.69
C SER A 127 17.75 1.60 -15.75
N ASN A 128 18.31 1.42 -16.95
CA ASN A 128 19.71 1.77 -17.26
C ASN A 128 19.85 3.22 -17.74
N LEU A 129 18.89 4.08 -17.45
CA LEU A 129 18.88 5.47 -17.89
C LEU A 129 19.85 6.31 -17.03
N ARG A 130 20.38 7.39 -17.62
CA ARG A 130 21.18 8.37 -16.87
C ARG A 130 20.30 9.10 -15.85
N ASP A 131 20.86 9.42 -14.70
CA ASP A 131 20.16 9.97 -13.53
C ASP A 131 19.16 11.11 -13.83
N VAL A 132 19.53 12.06 -14.69
CA VAL A 132 18.66 13.19 -15.08
C VAL A 132 17.39 12.73 -15.81
N ASN A 133 17.52 11.77 -16.72
CA ASN A 133 16.38 11.24 -17.48
C ASN A 133 15.44 10.42 -16.58
N ILE A 134 15.96 9.72 -15.58
CA ILE A 134 15.16 8.99 -14.58
C ILE A 134 14.30 9.96 -13.79
N PHE A 135 14.87 11.06 -13.30
CA PHE A 135 14.13 12.08 -12.55
C PHE A 135 12.99 12.71 -13.36
N LEU A 136 13.27 13.11 -14.60
CA LEU A 136 12.26 13.71 -15.47
C LEU A 136 11.13 12.72 -15.78
N LEU A 137 11.48 11.49 -16.14
CA LEU A 137 10.49 10.49 -16.52
C LEU A 137 9.66 10.04 -15.31
N SER A 138 10.29 9.84 -14.15
CA SER A 138 9.59 9.53 -12.90
C SER A 138 8.65 10.65 -12.49
N GLY A 139 9.06 11.91 -12.63
CA GLY A 139 8.20 13.08 -12.39
C GLY A 139 6.97 13.08 -13.28
N ILE A 140 7.12 12.81 -14.57
CA ILE A 140 6.00 12.73 -15.53
C ILE A 140 5.05 11.58 -15.15
N ILE A 141 5.57 10.41 -14.81
CA ILE A 141 4.77 9.25 -14.39
C ILE A 141 3.95 9.57 -13.14
N VAL A 142 4.57 10.19 -12.14
CA VAL A 142 3.87 10.57 -10.89
C VAL A 142 2.78 11.60 -11.16
N ILE A 143 3.08 12.67 -11.90
CA ILE A 143 2.11 13.72 -12.21
C ILE A 143 0.93 13.14 -13.01
N THR A 144 1.21 12.39 -14.06
CA THR A 144 0.17 11.80 -14.90
C THR A 144 -0.66 10.77 -14.11
N GLY A 145 -0.02 9.89 -13.37
CA GLY A 145 -0.68 8.85 -12.57
C GLY A 145 -1.56 9.44 -11.47
N THR A 146 -1.07 10.44 -10.74
CA THR A 146 -1.86 11.11 -9.69
C THR A 146 -3.03 11.91 -10.28
N THR A 147 -2.84 12.56 -11.42
CA THR A 147 -3.91 13.30 -12.11
C THR A 147 -5.02 12.35 -12.56
N LEU A 148 -4.68 11.23 -13.18
CA LEU A 148 -5.64 10.19 -13.57
C LEU A 148 -6.37 9.61 -12.38
N LEU A 149 -5.67 9.37 -11.28
CA LEU A 149 -6.26 8.85 -10.05
C LEU A 149 -7.26 9.84 -9.46
N ILE A 150 -6.91 11.12 -9.36
CA ILE A 150 -7.81 12.16 -8.87
C ILE A 150 -9.07 12.24 -9.75
N TYR A 151 -8.90 12.23 -11.07
CA TYR A 151 -10.02 12.25 -12.00
C TYR A 151 -10.95 11.04 -11.80
N ALA A 152 -10.39 9.83 -11.68
CA ALA A 152 -11.15 8.61 -11.44
C ALA A 152 -11.93 8.67 -10.12
N ILE A 153 -11.31 9.16 -9.05
CA ILE A 153 -11.96 9.30 -7.73
C ILE A 153 -13.09 10.33 -7.77
N LEU A 154 -12.88 11.47 -8.43
CA LEU A 154 -13.92 12.49 -8.59
C LEU A 154 -15.10 11.95 -9.40
N HIS A 155 -14.83 11.19 -10.46
CA HIS A 155 -15.86 10.55 -11.26
C HIS A 155 -16.66 9.54 -10.43
N LEU A 156 -15.99 8.66 -9.68
CA LEU A 156 -16.64 7.70 -8.76
C LEU A 156 -17.45 8.41 -7.67
N LYS A 157 -16.91 9.47 -7.09
CA LYS A 157 -17.61 10.28 -6.10
C LYS A 157 -18.92 10.84 -6.68
N LYS A 158 -18.87 11.42 -7.87
CA LYS A 158 -20.03 11.94 -8.58
C LYS A 158 -21.06 10.84 -8.86
N GLN A 159 -20.60 9.66 -9.28
CA GLN A 159 -21.47 8.53 -9.59
C GLN A 159 -22.15 7.93 -8.35
N TRP A 160 -21.45 7.89 -7.20
CA TRP A 160 -21.99 7.26 -5.98
C TRP A 160 -22.81 8.17 -5.08
N TYR A 161 -22.47 9.45 -5.04
CA TYR A 161 -23.11 10.39 -4.12
C TYR A 161 -24.01 11.41 -4.82
N GLY A 162 -24.08 11.36 -6.16
CA GLY A 162 -24.86 12.29 -6.95
C GLY A 162 -24.28 13.70 -6.97
N THR A 163 -24.83 14.56 -7.79
CA THR A 163 -24.67 16.01 -7.68
C THR A 163 -25.67 16.50 -6.64
N GLU A 164 -25.24 16.63 -5.38
CA GLU A 164 -25.92 17.56 -4.48
C GLU A 164 -25.58 18.97 -4.96
N GLU A 165 -26.37 19.48 -5.88
CA GLU A 165 -26.62 20.87 -6.18
C GLU A 165 -28.11 21.15 -6.01
#